data_b5ae209f91d5c6a84e89139dc096df14
#
_entry.id   b5ae209f91d5c6a84e89139dc096df14
#
_cell.length_a   1.000
_cell.length_b   1.000
_cell.length_c   1.000
_cell.angle_alpha   90.00
_cell.angle_beta   90.00
_cell.angle_gamma   90.00
#
_symmetry.space_group_name_H-M   'P 1'
#
loop_
_entity.id
_entity.type
_entity.pdbx_description
1 polymer ?
#
loop_
_entity_poly.entity_id
_entity_poly.type
_entity_poly.pdbx_seq_one_letter_code
_entity_poly.pdbx_strand_id
1 'polypeptide(L)'
;MPKRRSKPSRRRKSAIKLPLRAVVTLIIIVAIVAGVWAALHPHEAKYYILTWTKQFPGKPMPTEQPARPIPPTEGSDNLAYGIPGEADCIVDREGYALGYSEYHEQAIWVIYRMTAEEATTKVASRNNNFRKDPAIPTGSATPADYRNSGRDRGHLASAADMAFSNKTMDESFYMSNMSPQAPDFNRGVWKRLEEQVRSFAVEGGDIYIVTGPVLPKIKTVTIGANRVTVPNAYYKVIYDRSPPEKMLGFVLPNESSNRPLKDFAVTVDAVEQLTGLDFFSELPPEKQAQLESSLTVNAWLWD
;
A
#
# COMPACT_ATOMS: atom_id res chain seq x y z
N MET A 1 -53.63 10.13 -62.21
CA MET A 1 -52.44 10.82 -61.71
C MET A 1 -52.45 10.83 -60.20
N PRO A 2 -51.57 10.11 -59.45
CA PRO A 2 -51.63 10.11 -58.02
C PRO A 2 -50.70 11.22 -57.45
N LYS A 3 -51.21 11.91 -56.40
CA LYS A 3 -50.57 13.01 -55.67
C LYS A 3 -49.36 12.50 -54.85
N ARG A 4 -48.17 13.06 -55.07
CA ARG A 4 -46.94 12.86 -54.24
C ARG A 4 -47.16 13.48 -52.84
N ARG A 5 -47.05 12.66 -51.80
CA ARG A 5 -46.95 13.12 -50.40
C ARG A 5 -45.52 13.53 -50.11
N SER A 6 -45.30 14.77 -49.66
CA SER A 6 -44.04 15.29 -49.16
C SER A 6 -43.73 14.74 -47.76
N LYS A 7 -42.48 14.24 -47.55
CA LYS A 7 -41.96 13.81 -46.25
C LYS A 7 -41.56 15.01 -45.38
N PRO A 8 -41.81 15.02 -44.07
CA PRO A 8 -41.41 16.10 -43.18
C PRO A 8 -39.89 16.08 -42.96
N SER A 9 -39.23 17.26 -43.05
CA SER A 9 -37.83 17.45 -42.80
C SER A 9 -37.50 17.31 -41.30
N ARG A 10 -36.62 16.38 -40.97
CA ARG A 10 -36.04 16.28 -39.62
C ARG A 10 -35.06 17.43 -39.34
N ARG A 11 -35.42 18.41 -38.56
CA ARG A 11 -34.53 19.41 -37.98
C ARG A 11 -33.45 18.69 -37.17
N ARG A 12 -32.22 18.66 -37.66
CA ARG A 12 -31.02 18.28 -36.87
C ARG A 12 -30.80 19.35 -35.80
N LYS A 13 -30.90 18.96 -34.51
CA LYS A 13 -30.41 19.78 -33.40
C LYS A 13 -28.90 19.82 -33.52
N SER A 14 -28.31 21.00 -33.82
CA SER A 14 -26.89 21.23 -33.79
C SER A 14 -26.40 21.15 -32.33
N ALA A 15 -25.59 20.16 -32.00
CA ALA A 15 -24.86 20.14 -30.73
C ALA A 15 -23.82 21.28 -30.74
N ILE A 16 -23.88 22.15 -29.76
CA ILE A 16 -22.90 23.22 -29.56
C ILE A 16 -21.57 22.54 -29.18
N LYS A 17 -20.61 22.51 -30.09
CA LYS A 17 -19.25 22.04 -29.82
C LYS A 17 -18.50 23.17 -29.13
N LEU A 18 -18.33 23.11 -27.82
CA LEU A 18 -17.39 24.00 -27.14
C LEU A 18 -15.96 23.76 -27.65
N PRO A 19 -15.19 24.83 -27.94
CA PRO A 19 -13.79 24.68 -28.34
C PRO A 19 -12.99 24.01 -27.21
N LEU A 20 -12.08 23.09 -27.55
CA LEU A 20 -11.27 22.32 -26.60
C LEU A 20 -10.59 23.22 -25.55
N ARG A 21 -10.14 24.41 -25.95
CA ARG A 21 -9.53 25.40 -25.04
C ARG A 21 -10.49 25.86 -23.95
N ALA A 22 -11.78 26.09 -24.26
CA ALA A 22 -12.77 26.49 -23.28
C ALA A 22 -13.08 25.36 -22.28
N VAL A 23 -13.07 24.09 -22.74
CA VAL A 23 -13.25 22.92 -21.88
C VAL A 23 -12.05 22.76 -20.93
N VAL A 24 -10.83 22.91 -21.43
CA VAL A 24 -9.60 22.83 -20.62
C VAL A 24 -9.56 23.94 -19.58
N THR A 25 -9.89 25.20 -19.98
CA THR A 25 -9.94 26.33 -19.04
C THR A 25 -10.97 26.10 -17.93
N LEU A 26 -12.15 25.58 -18.28
CA LEU A 26 -13.20 25.26 -17.29
C LEU A 26 -12.75 24.18 -16.31
N ILE A 27 -12.08 23.13 -16.76
CA ILE A 27 -11.52 22.07 -15.90
C ILE A 27 -10.48 22.65 -14.93
N ILE A 28 -9.59 23.52 -15.40
CA ILE A 28 -8.58 24.16 -14.55
C ILE A 28 -9.24 25.04 -13.48
N ILE A 29 -10.23 25.84 -13.85
CA ILE A 29 -10.96 26.69 -12.88
C ILE A 29 -11.66 25.83 -11.82
N VAL A 30 -12.33 24.76 -12.21
CA VAL A 30 -13.00 23.83 -11.28
C VAL A 30 -11.98 23.19 -10.34
N ALA A 31 -10.82 22.77 -10.83
CA ALA A 31 -9.77 22.18 -10.02
C ALA A 31 -9.18 23.18 -9.01
N ILE A 32 -8.97 24.43 -9.40
CA ILE A 32 -8.49 25.50 -8.50
C ILE A 32 -9.54 25.78 -7.41
N VAL A 33 -10.81 25.95 -7.78
CA VAL A 33 -11.89 26.20 -6.82
C VAL A 33 -12.05 25.05 -5.83
N ALA A 34 -12.00 23.80 -6.31
CA ALA A 34 -12.05 22.62 -5.45
C ALA A 34 -10.84 22.55 -4.51
N GLY A 35 -9.64 22.87 -5.00
CA GLY A 35 -8.42 22.91 -4.19
C GLY A 35 -8.46 23.98 -3.09
N VAL A 36 -8.91 25.19 -3.42
CA VAL A 36 -9.08 26.28 -2.44
C VAL A 36 -10.14 25.94 -1.40
N TRP A 37 -11.26 25.36 -1.84
CA TRP A 37 -12.33 24.94 -0.92
C TRP A 37 -11.83 23.83 0.02
N ALA A 38 -11.11 22.84 -0.48
CA ALA A 38 -10.54 21.75 0.31
C ALA A 38 -9.51 22.26 1.34
N ALA A 39 -8.73 23.29 0.99
CA ALA A 39 -7.77 23.92 1.91
C ALA A 39 -8.46 24.72 3.05
N LEU A 40 -9.62 25.32 2.76
CA LEU A 40 -10.41 26.05 3.75
C LEU A 40 -11.30 25.16 4.62
N HIS A 41 -11.65 23.95 4.15
CA HIS A 41 -12.56 23.01 4.81
C HIS A 41 -11.98 21.60 4.86
N PRO A 42 -10.84 21.37 5.55
CA PRO A 42 -10.11 20.12 5.48
C PRO A 42 -10.91 18.91 6.00
N HIS A 43 -11.79 19.10 6.99
CA HIS A 43 -12.64 18.02 7.53
C HIS A 43 -13.79 17.66 6.57
N GLU A 44 -14.38 18.62 5.92
CA GLU A 44 -15.48 18.39 4.96
C GLU A 44 -14.94 17.81 3.64
N ALA A 45 -13.79 18.28 3.18
CA ALA A 45 -13.12 17.75 1.99
C ALA A 45 -12.79 16.27 2.14
N LYS A 46 -12.34 15.84 3.32
CA LYS A 46 -12.12 14.43 3.66
C LYS A 46 -13.41 13.62 3.58
N TYR A 47 -14.53 14.15 4.06
CA TYR A 47 -15.84 13.52 3.98
C TYR A 47 -16.35 13.38 2.54
N TYR A 48 -16.22 14.42 1.70
CA TYR A 48 -16.63 14.40 0.30
C TYR A 48 -15.78 13.44 -0.54
N ILE A 49 -14.48 13.34 -0.31
CA ILE A 49 -13.61 12.36 -0.98
C ILE A 49 -14.06 10.94 -0.63
N LEU A 50 -14.37 10.66 0.64
CA LEU A 50 -14.85 9.35 1.10
C LEU A 50 -16.25 8.99 0.58
N THR A 51 -17.15 9.97 0.41
CA THR A 51 -18.50 9.74 -0.12
C THR A 51 -18.53 9.62 -1.64
N TRP A 52 -17.65 10.36 -2.34
CA TRP A 52 -17.56 10.29 -3.80
C TRP A 52 -17.06 8.92 -4.29
N THR A 53 -16.15 8.29 -3.56
CA THR A 53 -15.67 6.92 -3.84
C THR A 53 -16.77 5.86 -3.67
N LYS A 54 -17.80 6.11 -2.82
CA LYS A 54 -18.95 5.20 -2.66
C LYS A 54 -19.99 5.32 -3.80
N GLN A 55 -20.04 6.44 -4.51
CA GLN A 55 -21.09 6.74 -5.50
C GLN A 55 -20.77 6.25 -6.91
N PHE A 56 -19.53 5.86 -7.18
CA PHE A 56 -19.11 5.25 -8.45
C PHE A 56 -18.40 3.90 -8.19
N PRO A 57 -19.17 2.83 -7.94
CA PRO A 57 -18.58 1.50 -7.89
C PRO A 57 -18.07 1.18 -9.31
N GLY A 58 -16.75 1.04 -9.44
CA GLY A 58 -16.13 0.57 -10.67
C GLY A 58 -16.73 -0.80 -11.06
N LYS A 59 -16.73 -1.13 -12.36
CA LYS A 59 -17.08 -2.46 -12.82
C LYS A 59 -16.29 -3.50 -12.03
N PRO A 60 -16.93 -4.62 -11.62
CA PRO A 60 -16.19 -5.69 -10.96
C PRO A 60 -15.05 -6.14 -11.87
N MET A 61 -13.87 -6.27 -11.28
CA MET A 61 -12.72 -6.86 -11.95
C MET A 61 -13.08 -8.31 -12.37
N PRO A 62 -12.53 -8.82 -13.48
CA PRO A 62 -12.71 -10.22 -13.83
C PRO A 62 -12.31 -11.07 -12.63
N THR A 63 -13.21 -11.92 -12.15
CA THR A 63 -12.93 -12.94 -11.15
C THR A 63 -12.04 -14.00 -11.81
N GLU A 64 -10.72 -13.77 -11.82
CA GLU A 64 -9.78 -14.85 -11.98
C GLU A 64 -9.76 -15.67 -10.68
N GLN A 65 -9.68 -16.99 -10.81
CA GLN A 65 -9.65 -17.87 -9.66
C GLN A 65 -8.49 -17.48 -8.73
N PRO A 66 -8.73 -17.41 -7.40
CA PRO A 66 -7.67 -17.09 -6.46
C PRO A 66 -6.47 -18.04 -6.67
N ALA A 67 -5.28 -17.45 -6.74
CA ALA A 67 -4.05 -18.20 -6.86
C ALA A 67 -3.96 -19.19 -5.69
N ARG A 68 -3.58 -20.44 -5.96
CA ARG A 68 -3.37 -21.41 -4.89
C ARG A 68 -2.25 -20.89 -3.98
N PRO A 69 -2.46 -20.85 -2.67
CA PRO A 69 -1.39 -20.48 -1.74
C PRO A 69 -0.18 -21.41 -1.99
N ILE A 70 1.00 -20.82 -2.10
CA ILE A 70 2.23 -21.60 -2.01
C ILE A 70 2.30 -22.10 -0.58
N PRO A 71 2.53 -23.40 -0.33
CA PRO A 71 2.55 -23.93 1.02
C PRO A 71 3.54 -23.11 1.89
N PRO A 72 3.19 -22.84 3.17
CA PRO A 72 4.07 -22.13 4.09
C PRO A 72 5.46 -22.75 4.10
N THR A 73 6.49 -21.90 4.14
CA THR A 73 7.87 -22.38 4.37
C THR A 73 7.92 -23.04 5.74
N GLU A 74 8.40 -24.27 5.82
CA GLU A 74 8.53 -24.99 7.08
C GLU A 74 9.31 -24.15 8.10
N GLY A 75 8.67 -23.81 9.24
CA GLY A 75 9.23 -22.95 10.28
C GLY A 75 8.91 -21.47 10.18
N SER A 76 8.16 -21.00 9.15
CA SER A 76 7.65 -19.63 9.11
C SER A 76 6.38 -19.49 9.96
N ASP A 77 6.29 -18.42 10.73
CA ASP A 77 5.10 -18.00 11.46
C ASP A 77 4.58 -16.63 11.03
N ASN A 78 5.06 -16.14 9.88
CA ASN A 78 4.65 -14.83 9.34
C ASN A 78 3.13 -14.70 9.18
N LEU A 79 2.46 -15.78 8.79
CA LEU A 79 1.01 -15.83 8.57
C LEU A 79 0.22 -16.39 9.77
N ALA A 80 0.81 -16.41 10.96
CA ALA A 80 0.19 -17.00 12.16
C ALA A 80 -1.14 -16.34 12.56
N TYR A 81 -1.38 -15.10 12.14
CA TYR A 81 -2.62 -14.36 12.41
C TYR A 81 -3.46 -14.11 11.15
N GLY A 82 -3.26 -14.91 10.11
CA GLY A 82 -4.05 -14.86 8.88
C GLY A 82 -3.39 -14.11 7.73
N ILE A 83 -4.08 -14.16 6.60
CA ILE A 83 -3.69 -13.50 5.35
C ILE A 83 -4.44 -12.16 5.27
N PRO A 84 -3.75 -11.01 5.14
CA PRO A 84 -4.40 -9.70 5.16
C PRO A 84 -5.41 -9.46 4.03
N GLY A 85 -5.35 -10.21 2.96
CA GLY A 85 -6.29 -10.11 1.84
C GLY A 85 -5.88 -10.97 0.65
N GLU A 86 -6.81 -11.16 -0.28
CA GLU A 86 -6.58 -11.89 -1.53
C GLU A 86 -5.48 -11.24 -2.36
N ALA A 87 -4.68 -12.06 -3.03
CA ALA A 87 -3.61 -11.65 -3.93
C ALA A 87 -3.50 -12.62 -5.11
N ASP A 88 -2.93 -12.16 -6.24
CA ASP A 88 -2.73 -13.01 -7.41
C ASP A 88 -1.69 -14.11 -7.13
N CYS A 89 -0.72 -13.84 -6.27
CA CYS A 89 0.26 -14.80 -5.79
C CYS A 89 0.63 -14.50 -4.34
N ILE A 90 0.67 -15.54 -3.49
CA ILE A 90 1.16 -15.44 -2.11
C ILE A 90 2.47 -16.20 -2.03
N VAL A 91 3.51 -15.53 -1.52
CA VAL A 91 4.83 -16.11 -1.30
C VAL A 91 5.15 -16.00 0.18
N ASP A 92 5.42 -17.14 0.83
CA ASP A 92 5.89 -17.19 2.21
C ASP A 92 7.36 -17.63 2.25
N ARG A 93 8.19 -16.83 2.95
CA ARG A 93 9.62 -17.00 3.10
C ARG A 93 9.98 -17.05 4.59
N GLU A 94 11.24 -17.37 4.88
CA GLU A 94 11.73 -17.39 6.26
C GLU A 94 11.55 -16.02 6.96
N GLY A 95 11.88 -14.92 6.28
CA GLY A 95 11.86 -13.59 6.88
C GLY A 95 10.55 -12.83 6.70
N TYR A 96 9.73 -13.15 5.70
CA TYR A 96 8.47 -12.46 5.44
C TYR A 96 7.57 -13.24 4.48
N ALA A 97 6.27 -12.97 4.54
CA ALA A 97 5.32 -13.38 3.50
C ALA A 97 4.78 -12.14 2.76
N LEU A 98 4.35 -12.31 1.50
CA LEU A 98 3.75 -11.24 0.71
C LEU A 98 2.60 -11.73 -0.16
N GLY A 99 1.65 -10.84 -0.42
CA GLY A 99 0.63 -10.99 -1.45
C GLY A 99 0.94 -10.07 -2.63
N TYR A 100 1.25 -10.66 -3.78
CA TYR A 100 1.62 -9.95 -5.01
C TYR A 100 0.40 -9.68 -5.88
N SER A 101 0.37 -8.51 -6.52
CA SER A 101 -0.63 -8.15 -7.52
C SER A 101 0.01 -8.00 -8.90
N GLU A 102 -0.41 -8.86 -9.82
CA GLU A 102 -0.06 -8.79 -11.24
C GLU A 102 -0.55 -7.49 -11.89
N TYR A 103 -1.73 -7.02 -11.47
CA TYR A 103 -2.23 -5.74 -11.97
C TYR A 103 -1.34 -4.57 -11.57
N HIS A 104 -0.80 -4.55 -10.35
CA HIS A 104 0.03 -3.46 -9.83
C HIS A 104 1.53 -3.70 -9.97
N GLU A 105 1.95 -4.93 -10.32
CA GLU A 105 3.35 -5.37 -10.44
C GLU A 105 4.17 -5.13 -9.16
N GLN A 106 3.55 -5.35 -8.01
CA GLN A 106 4.17 -5.23 -6.68
C GLN A 106 3.31 -5.90 -5.61
N ALA A 107 3.85 -6.10 -4.42
CA ALA A 107 3.06 -6.59 -3.31
C ALA A 107 2.00 -5.57 -2.87
N ILE A 108 0.79 -6.06 -2.55
CA ILE A 108 -0.27 -5.27 -1.92
C ILE A 108 -0.13 -5.27 -0.40
N TRP A 109 0.46 -6.30 0.15
CA TRP A 109 0.86 -6.43 1.55
C TRP A 109 2.12 -7.29 1.68
N VAL A 110 2.91 -6.99 2.70
CA VAL A 110 4.01 -7.81 3.20
C VAL A 110 3.83 -7.93 4.70
N ILE A 111 3.89 -9.15 5.21
CA ILE A 111 3.74 -9.44 6.63
C ILE A 111 4.94 -10.21 7.15
N TYR A 112 5.40 -9.87 8.36
CA TYR A 112 6.47 -10.59 9.04
C TYR A 112 6.37 -10.43 10.56
N ARG A 113 6.86 -11.45 11.24
CA ARG A 113 7.15 -11.38 12.66
C ARG A 113 8.53 -10.79 12.87
N MET A 114 8.72 -10.07 13.96
CA MET A 114 10.02 -9.57 14.40
C MET A 114 10.13 -9.69 15.93
N THR A 115 11.10 -10.46 16.38
CA THR A 115 11.45 -10.59 17.80
C THR A 115 12.49 -9.53 18.20
N ALA A 116 12.65 -9.28 19.52
CA ALA A 116 13.70 -8.40 20.03
C ALA A 116 15.11 -8.89 19.64
N GLU A 117 15.30 -10.22 19.56
CA GLU A 117 16.56 -10.81 19.12
C GLU A 117 16.83 -10.50 17.64
N GLU A 118 15.87 -10.74 16.75
CA GLU A 118 16.01 -10.44 15.30
C GLU A 118 16.22 -8.95 15.05
N ALA A 119 15.50 -8.07 15.77
CA ALA A 119 15.63 -6.62 15.65
C ALA A 119 17.04 -6.11 16.00
N THR A 120 17.77 -6.82 16.84
CA THR A 120 19.14 -6.45 17.29
C THR A 120 20.24 -7.25 16.59
N THR A 121 19.91 -8.41 16.01
CA THR A 121 20.87 -9.30 15.36
C THR A 121 21.29 -8.77 14.00
N LYS A 122 22.62 -8.66 13.78
CA LYS A 122 23.22 -8.18 12.52
C LYS A 122 24.24 -9.18 12.01
N VAL A 123 23.77 -10.33 11.54
CA VAL A 123 24.62 -11.37 10.93
C VAL A 123 24.98 -10.99 9.49
N ALA A 124 24.04 -10.43 8.74
CA ALA A 124 24.22 -10.13 7.34
C ALA A 124 24.43 -8.63 7.08
N SER A 125 25.38 -8.33 6.21
CA SER A 125 25.55 -6.98 5.67
C SER A 125 24.65 -6.77 4.46
N ARG A 126 24.19 -5.54 4.27
CA ARG A 126 23.38 -5.14 3.10
C ARG A 126 24.17 -5.39 1.80
N ASN A 127 23.59 -6.20 0.88
CA ASN A 127 24.25 -6.63 -0.36
C ASN A 127 23.76 -5.91 -1.63
N ASN A 128 22.62 -5.21 -1.57
CA ASN A 128 21.98 -4.52 -2.71
C ASN A 128 21.72 -5.41 -3.94
N ASN A 129 21.49 -6.70 -3.72
CA ASN A 129 21.28 -7.70 -4.77
C ASN A 129 19.84 -7.64 -5.34
N PHE A 130 19.44 -6.49 -5.84
CA PHE A 130 18.12 -6.30 -6.46
C PHE A 130 17.97 -7.16 -7.70
N ARG A 131 16.96 -8.02 -7.70
CA ARG A 131 16.70 -8.97 -8.78
C ARG A 131 15.24 -9.36 -8.88
N LYS A 132 14.85 -9.84 -10.05
CA LYS A 132 13.53 -10.42 -10.29
C LYS A 132 13.27 -11.54 -9.29
N ASP A 133 12.04 -11.63 -8.81
CA ASP A 133 11.61 -12.70 -7.90
C ASP A 133 11.21 -13.96 -8.70
N PRO A 134 11.94 -15.08 -8.55
CA PRO A 134 11.59 -16.31 -9.24
C PRO A 134 10.32 -16.99 -8.69
N ALA A 135 9.84 -16.59 -7.50
CA ALA A 135 8.63 -17.16 -6.90
C ALA A 135 7.34 -16.55 -7.48
N ILE A 136 7.43 -15.46 -8.27
CA ILE A 136 6.27 -14.91 -8.98
C ILE A 136 6.18 -15.58 -10.35
N PRO A 137 5.17 -16.43 -10.61
CA PRO A 137 5.13 -17.29 -11.80
C PRO A 137 5.10 -16.54 -13.13
N THR A 138 4.39 -15.42 -13.19
CA THR A 138 4.30 -14.55 -14.38
C THR A 138 5.51 -13.63 -14.52
N GLY A 139 6.27 -13.52 -13.45
CA GLY A 139 7.45 -12.66 -13.29
C GLY A 139 7.14 -11.40 -12.52
N SER A 140 8.06 -10.96 -11.67
CA SER A 140 7.96 -9.70 -10.95
C SER A 140 8.49 -8.54 -11.77
N ALA A 141 8.25 -7.30 -11.29
CA ALA A 141 9.02 -6.13 -11.67
C ALA A 141 10.54 -6.42 -11.66
N THR A 142 11.30 -5.60 -12.34
CA THR A 142 12.75 -5.73 -12.49
C THR A 142 13.47 -4.44 -12.06
N PRO A 143 14.76 -4.48 -11.75
CA PRO A 143 15.54 -3.26 -11.49
C PRO A 143 15.51 -2.25 -12.67
N ALA A 144 15.28 -2.73 -13.90
CA ALA A 144 15.19 -1.89 -15.08
C ALA A 144 13.96 -0.97 -15.07
N ASP A 145 12.86 -1.40 -14.45
CA ASP A 145 11.62 -0.59 -14.34
C ASP A 145 11.82 0.67 -13.50
N TYR A 146 12.74 0.63 -12.54
CA TYR A 146 13.04 1.75 -11.65
C TYR A 146 14.13 2.69 -12.20
N ARG A 147 14.90 2.25 -13.22
CA ARG A 147 15.99 3.04 -13.79
C ARG A 147 15.44 4.31 -14.43
N ASN A 148 16.00 5.46 -14.02
CA ASN A 148 15.60 6.79 -14.51
C ASN A 148 14.11 7.14 -14.28
N SER A 149 13.42 6.43 -13.38
CA SER A 149 12.02 6.69 -13.03
C SER A 149 11.83 7.85 -12.05
N GLY A 150 12.89 8.32 -11.41
CA GLY A 150 12.81 9.26 -10.30
C GLY A 150 12.29 8.63 -9.00
N ARG A 151 12.18 7.29 -8.94
CA ARG A 151 11.72 6.54 -7.77
C ARG A 151 12.81 5.60 -7.25
N ASP A 152 12.89 5.48 -5.94
CA ASP A 152 13.72 4.48 -5.28
C ASP A 152 13.02 3.10 -5.34
N ARG A 153 13.82 2.04 -5.31
CA ARG A 153 13.38 0.69 -4.98
C ARG A 153 13.19 0.62 -3.47
N GLY A 154 12.02 1.09 -3.02
CA GLY A 154 11.69 1.12 -1.60
C GLY A 154 11.30 -0.25 -1.10
N HIS A 155 11.94 -0.70 -0.03
CA HIS A 155 11.61 -1.96 0.62
C HIS A 155 10.27 -1.85 1.35
N LEU A 156 9.50 -2.93 1.34
CA LEU A 156 8.35 -3.12 2.23
C LEU A 156 8.79 -3.82 3.51
N ALA A 157 9.28 -5.07 3.45
CA ALA A 157 10.08 -5.65 4.54
C ALA A 157 11.50 -5.10 4.44
N SER A 158 11.91 -4.31 5.44
CA SER A 158 13.18 -3.57 5.43
C SER A 158 14.39 -4.50 5.45
N ALA A 159 15.43 -4.19 4.67
CA ALA A 159 16.67 -4.96 4.71
C ALA A 159 17.33 -4.96 6.10
N ALA A 160 17.11 -3.91 6.90
CA ALA A 160 17.64 -3.86 8.26
C ALA A 160 16.89 -4.81 9.21
N ASP A 161 15.61 -5.06 8.98
CA ASP A 161 14.80 -6.01 9.73
C ASP A 161 15.17 -7.46 9.37
N MET A 162 15.68 -7.67 8.15
CA MET A 162 16.10 -8.98 7.60
C MET A 162 17.60 -9.29 7.83
N ALA A 163 18.28 -8.49 8.67
CA ALA A 163 19.73 -8.65 8.89
C ALA A 163 20.13 -9.82 9.81
N PHE A 164 19.17 -10.51 10.40
CA PHE A 164 19.39 -11.63 11.31
C PHE A 164 19.91 -12.90 10.60
N SER A 165 19.77 -13.02 9.28
CA SER A 165 20.40 -14.09 8.51
C SER A 165 20.83 -13.61 7.11
N ASN A 166 21.82 -14.30 6.51
CA ASN A 166 22.27 -14.01 5.14
C ASN A 166 21.16 -14.31 4.10
N LYS A 167 20.35 -15.32 4.34
CA LYS A 167 19.25 -15.70 3.46
C LYS A 167 18.15 -14.66 3.47
N THR A 168 17.68 -14.26 4.65
CA THR A 168 16.60 -13.26 4.77
C THR A 168 17.03 -11.90 4.23
N MET A 169 18.29 -11.49 4.49
CA MET A 169 18.89 -10.30 3.89
C MET A 169 18.86 -10.39 2.35
N ASP A 170 19.34 -11.48 1.76
CA ASP A 170 19.39 -11.64 0.31
C ASP A 170 17.98 -11.68 -0.32
N GLU A 171 17.04 -12.38 0.31
CA GLU A 171 15.63 -12.46 -0.12
C GLU A 171 14.92 -11.11 -0.01
N SER A 172 15.30 -10.23 0.92
CA SER A 172 14.70 -8.90 1.04
C SER A 172 14.89 -8.03 -0.20
N PHE A 173 15.88 -8.33 -1.07
CA PHE A 173 16.16 -7.62 -2.32
C PHE A 173 15.42 -8.14 -3.54
N TYR A 174 14.51 -9.09 -3.40
CA TYR A 174 13.60 -9.44 -4.49
C TYR A 174 12.70 -8.26 -4.86
N MET A 175 12.50 -8.06 -6.16
CA MET A 175 11.71 -6.94 -6.67
C MET A 175 10.22 -7.03 -6.30
N SER A 176 9.73 -8.20 -5.92
CA SER A 176 8.38 -8.38 -5.33
C SER A 176 8.21 -7.68 -3.97
N ASN A 177 9.30 -7.49 -3.21
CA ASN A 177 9.35 -6.74 -1.97
C ASN A 177 9.60 -5.23 -2.18
N MET A 178 9.69 -4.76 -3.44
CA MET A 178 9.98 -3.37 -3.78
C MET A 178 8.74 -2.63 -4.25
N SER A 179 8.65 -1.36 -3.85
CA SER A 179 7.60 -0.44 -4.29
C SER A 179 8.21 0.92 -4.70
N PRO A 180 7.61 1.64 -5.69
CA PRO A 180 8.13 2.91 -6.16
C PRO A 180 7.97 4.05 -5.15
N GLN A 181 8.98 4.27 -4.31
CA GLN A 181 9.01 5.31 -3.28
C GLN A 181 9.69 6.59 -3.78
N ALA A 182 9.18 7.75 -3.36
CA ALA A 182 9.89 9.01 -3.54
C ALA A 182 11.23 8.96 -2.75
N PRO A 183 12.36 9.43 -3.31
CA PRO A 183 13.66 9.31 -2.65
C PRO A 183 13.70 9.92 -1.24
N ASP A 184 13.13 11.12 -1.08
CA ASP A 184 13.14 11.81 0.21
C ASP A 184 12.15 11.20 1.23
N PHE A 185 11.10 10.52 0.76
CA PHE A 185 10.25 9.69 1.59
C PHE A 185 10.99 8.45 2.09
N ASN A 186 11.53 7.65 1.15
CA ASN A 186 12.22 6.39 1.42
C ASN A 186 13.40 6.58 2.38
N ARG A 187 14.25 7.57 2.09
CA ARG A 187 15.47 7.85 2.85
C ARG A 187 15.23 8.72 4.09
N GLY A 188 14.04 9.31 4.22
CA GLY A 188 13.62 10.23 5.27
C GLY A 188 12.61 9.62 6.24
N VAL A 189 11.35 10.05 6.14
CA VAL A 189 10.30 9.71 7.11
C VAL A 189 10.01 8.21 7.17
N TRP A 190 10.07 7.49 6.03
CA TRP A 190 9.84 6.04 6.02
C TRP A 190 10.96 5.28 6.76
N LYS A 191 12.22 5.64 6.51
CA LYS A 191 13.36 5.08 7.24
C LYS A 191 13.24 5.33 8.75
N ARG A 192 12.84 6.54 9.17
CA ARG A 192 12.61 6.83 10.60
C ARG A 192 11.51 5.95 11.20
N LEU A 193 10.43 5.68 10.44
CA LEU A 193 9.38 4.78 10.89
C LEU A 193 9.89 3.34 11.03
N GLU A 194 10.70 2.84 10.09
CA GLU A 194 11.32 1.52 10.19
C GLU A 194 12.24 1.40 11.42
N GLU A 195 13.02 2.45 11.72
CA GLU A 195 13.86 2.51 12.90
C GLU A 195 13.02 2.48 14.18
N GLN A 196 11.96 3.28 14.25
CA GLN A 196 11.05 3.30 15.40
C GLN A 196 10.35 1.95 15.61
N VAL A 197 9.94 1.26 14.54
CA VAL A 197 9.29 -0.06 14.65
C VAL A 197 10.26 -1.10 15.19
N ARG A 198 11.54 -1.05 14.82
CA ARG A 198 12.56 -1.91 15.45
C ARG A 198 12.73 -1.61 16.95
N SER A 199 12.69 -0.33 17.36
CA SER A 199 12.69 0.04 18.78
C SER A 199 11.48 -0.56 19.50
N PHE A 200 10.30 -0.54 18.91
CA PHE A 200 9.11 -1.19 19.47
C PHE A 200 9.30 -2.70 19.68
N ALA A 201 9.94 -3.40 18.73
CA ALA A 201 10.24 -4.83 18.89
C ALA A 201 11.26 -5.09 20.00
N VAL A 202 12.29 -4.26 20.14
CA VAL A 202 13.30 -4.39 21.19
C VAL A 202 12.68 -4.22 22.57
N GLU A 203 11.74 -3.32 22.72
CA GLU A 203 11.10 -2.98 24.00
C GLU A 203 9.90 -3.87 24.34
N GLY A 204 9.05 -4.10 23.34
CA GLY A 204 7.82 -4.90 23.49
C GLY A 204 8.06 -6.40 23.36
N GLY A 205 9.11 -6.80 22.65
CA GLY A 205 9.45 -8.19 22.38
C GLY A 205 8.94 -8.66 21.02
N ASP A 206 7.86 -9.38 20.97
CA ASP A 206 7.39 -10.12 19.82
C ASP A 206 6.29 -9.35 19.08
N ILE A 207 6.59 -8.75 17.95
CA ILE A 207 5.65 -7.96 17.16
C ILE A 207 5.41 -8.56 15.78
N TYR A 208 4.20 -8.36 15.25
CA TYR A 208 3.85 -8.64 13.87
C TYR A 208 3.67 -7.32 13.13
N ILE A 209 4.21 -7.25 11.92
CA ILE A 209 4.22 -6.05 11.09
C ILE A 209 3.57 -6.39 9.76
N VAL A 210 2.53 -5.63 9.37
CA VAL A 210 2.00 -5.65 8.01
C VAL A 210 2.28 -4.30 7.37
N THR A 211 2.85 -4.30 6.19
CA THR A 211 3.24 -3.08 5.48
C THR A 211 2.94 -3.19 3.99
N GLY A 212 2.60 -2.09 3.37
CA GLY A 212 2.31 -2.08 1.95
C GLY A 212 2.02 -0.71 1.38
N PRO A 213 1.85 -0.63 0.06
CA PRO A 213 1.40 0.58 -0.62
C PRO A 213 -0.12 0.74 -0.48
N VAL A 214 -0.59 1.97 -0.41
CA VAL A 214 -2.00 2.31 -0.65
C VAL A 214 -2.19 2.41 -2.17
N LEU A 215 -2.71 1.34 -2.76
CA LEU A 215 -2.83 1.22 -4.21
C LEU A 215 -4.16 1.78 -4.72
N PRO A 216 -4.16 2.57 -5.80
CA PRO A 216 -5.39 3.06 -6.41
C PRO A 216 -6.11 1.91 -7.15
N LYS A 217 -7.44 1.91 -7.15
CA LYS A 217 -8.24 0.95 -7.93
C LYS A 217 -7.95 1.00 -9.44
N ILE A 218 -7.51 2.15 -9.94
CA ILE A 218 -7.13 2.37 -11.34
C ILE A 218 -5.73 2.95 -11.36
N LYS A 219 -4.81 2.35 -12.11
CA LYS A 219 -3.45 2.86 -12.29
C LYS A 219 -3.48 4.24 -12.94
N THR A 220 -2.94 5.24 -12.24
CA THR A 220 -2.82 6.61 -12.74
C THR A 220 -1.38 6.93 -13.16
N VAL A 221 -0.42 6.53 -12.35
CA VAL A 221 1.01 6.72 -12.59
C VAL A 221 1.72 5.37 -12.49
N THR A 222 2.56 5.06 -13.47
CA THR A 222 3.34 3.82 -13.50
C THR A 222 4.77 4.09 -13.93
N ILE A 223 5.70 3.19 -13.57
CA ILE A 223 7.10 3.22 -13.99
C ILE A 223 7.47 1.94 -14.74
N GLY A 224 8.48 2.04 -15.60
CA GLY A 224 9.08 0.93 -16.32
C GLY A 224 8.20 0.24 -17.35
N ALA A 225 8.77 -0.76 -18.00
CA ALA A 225 8.09 -1.55 -19.03
C ALA A 225 6.98 -2.43 -18.45
N ASN A 226 7.16 -2.91 -17.22
CA ASN A 226 6.15 -3.70 -16.50
C ASN A 226 5.03 -2.84 -15.92
N ARG A 227 5.09 -1.50 -16.06
CA ARG A 227 4.03 -0.59 -15.59
C ARG A 227 3.74 -0.74 -14.09
N VAL A 228 4.80 -0.76 -13.28
CA VAL A 228 4.68 -0.82 -11.83
C VAL A 228 3.94 0.42 -11.32
N THR A 229 2.87 0.24 -10.58
CA THR A 229 2.07 1.36 -10.07
C THR A 229 2.85 2.20 -9.07
N VAL A 230 2.79 3.53 -9.17
CA VAL A 230 3.35 4.45 -8.16
C VAL A 230 2.28 4.76 -7.13
N PRO A 231 2.41 4.32 -5.88
CA PRO A 231 1.44 4.58 -4.83
C PRO A 231 1.49 6.04 -4.37
N ASN A 232 0.33 6.56 -3.91
CA ASN A 232 0.25 7.90 -3.30
C ASN A 232 0.63 7.90 -1.81
N ALA A 233 0.52 6.77 -1.14
CA ALA A 233 0.83 6.61 0.27
C ALA A 233 1.26 5.18 0.57
N TYR A 234 1.83 4.99 1.76
CA TYR A 234 2.18 3.69 2.33
C TYR A 234 1.58 3.54 3.70
N TYR A 235 1.27 2.31 4.07
CA TYR A 235 0.81 1.96 5.40
C TYR A 235 1.79 1.01 6.10
N LYS A 236 1.74 1.02 7.42
CA LYS A 236 2.38 0.04 8.28
C LYS A 236 1.46 -0.19 9.48
N VAL A 237 1.13 -1.46 9.75
CA VAL A 237 0.32 -1.90 10.90
C VAL A 237 1.19 -2.77 11.77
N ILE A 238 1.11 -2.56 13.08
CA ILE A 238 1.93 -3.26 14.06
C ILE A 238 1.00 -3.85 15.11
N TYR A 239 1.18 -5.13 15.40
CA TYR A 239 0.57 -5.81 16.51
C TYR A 239 1.64 -6.27 17.50
N ASP A 240 1.63 -5.70 18.70
CA ASP A 240 2.44 -6.13 19.83
C ASP A 240 1.62 -7.08 20.68
N ARG A 241 2.03 -8.35 20.70
CA ARG A 241 1.36 -9.41 21.46
C ARG A 241 1.79 -9.50 22.91
N SER A 242 2.73 -8.67 23.35
CA SER A 242 3.17 -8.61 24.74
C SER A 242 2.11 -7.92 25.60
N PRO A 243 1.77 -8.45 26.80
CA PRO A 243 0.77 -7.83 27.65
C PRO A 243 1.19 -6.44 28.18
N PRO A 244 0.30 -5.44 28.15
CA PRO A 244 -1.00 -5.45 27.50
C PRO A 244 -0.89 -5.39 25.98
N GLU A 245 -1.55 -6.32 25.29
CA GLU A 245 -1.53 -6.36 23.83
C GLU A 245 -2.05 -5.04 23.23
N LYS A 246 -1.45 -4.61 22.13
CA LYS A 246 -1.82 -3.33 21.48
C LYS A 246 -1.52 -3.36 19.98
N MET A 247 -2.27 -2.55 19.25
CA MET A 247 -2.05 -2.35 17.82
C MET A 247 -1.86 -0.87 17.49
N LEU A 248 -1.17 -0.59 16.38
CA LEU A 248 -0.98 0.76 15.87
C LEU A 248 -0.84 0.73 14.35
N GLY A 249 -1.63 1.57 13.68
CA GLY A 249 -1.55 1.81 12.26
C GLY A 249 -0.81 3.10 11.95
N PHE A 250 -0.16 3.15 10.77
CA PHE A 250 0.43 4.34 10.19
C PHE A 250 0.03 4.48 8.74
N VAL A 251 -0.25 5.71 8.31
CA VAL A 251 -0.45 6.05 6.90
C VAL A 251 0.37 7.29 6.57
N LEU A 252 1.32 7.14 5.66
CA LEU A 252 2.23 8.21 5.25
C LEU A 252 2.08 8.48 3.75
N PRO A 253 1.86 9.74 3.31
CA PRO A 253 1.98 10.12 1.91
C PRO A 253 3.36 9.78 1.35
N ASN A 254 3.43 9.39 0.07
CA ASN A 254 4.69 9.06 -0.64
C ASN A 254 5.47 10.33 -0.99
N GLU A 255 5.79 11.14 0.02
CA GLU A 255 6.47 12.42 -0.08
C GLU A 255 7.34 12.71 1.14
N SER A 256 8.25 13.67 1.03
CA SER A 256 9.10 14.09 2.14
C SER A 256 8.28 14.67 3.30
N SER A 257 8.68 14.33 4.53
CA SER A 257 8.08 14.93 5.72
C SER A 257 9.04 14.97 6.90
N ASN A 258 9.03 16.12 7.59
CA ASN A 258 9.74 16.32 8.86
C ASN A 258 8.78 16.27 10.08
N ARG A 259 7.52 15.95 9.87
CA ARG A 259 6.54 15.84 10.96
C ARG A 259 6.93 14.71 11.93
N PRO A 260 6.55 14.82 13.21
CA PRO A 260 6.66 13.72 14.16
C PRO A 260 5.94 12.46 13.64
N LEU A 261 6.51 11.27 13.88
CA LEU A 261 5.90 10.01 13.45
C LEU A 261 4.50 9.79 14.06
N LYS A 262 4.29 10.26 15.29
CA LYS A 262 2.99 10.20 15.98
C LYS A 262 1.84 10.85 15.20
N ASP A 263 2.15 11.85 14.37
CA ASP A 263 1.14 12.56 13.56
C ASP A 263 0.58 11.71 12.40
N PHE A 264 1.25 10.61 12.07
CA PHE A 264 0.84 9.65 11.04
C PHE A 264 0.16 8.41 11.62
N ALA A 265 0.09 8.34 12.97
CA ALA A 265 -0.55 7.23 13.66
C ALA A 265 -2.08 7.27 13.46
N VAL A 266 -2.65 6.13 13.19
CA VAL A 266 -4.09 5.90 12.98
C VAL A 266 -4.50 4.58 13.64
N THR A 267 -5.80 4.33 13.75
CA THR A 267 -6.32 3.02 14.14
C THR A 267 -6.08 2.00 13.03
N VAL A 268 -6.05 0.71 13.36
CA VAL A 268 -5.95 -0.35 12.35
C VAL A 268 -7.18 -0.35 11.45
N ASP A 269 -8.40 -0.19 12.02
CA ASP A 269 -9.66 0.00 11.27
C ASP A 269 -9.55 1.08 10.16
N ALA A 270 -8.85 2.18 10.45
CA ALA A 270 -8.68 3.25 9.46
C ALA A 270 -7.77 2.82 8.30
N VAL A 271 -6.77 1.97 8.54
CA VAL A 271 -5.95 1.40 7.48
C VAL A 271 -6.75 0.39 6.67
N GLU A 272 -7.57 -0.44 7.30
CA GLU A 272 -8.45 -1.40 6.62
C GLU A 272 -9.48 -0.72 5.73
N GLN A 273 -10.13 0.32 6.23
CA GLN A 273 -11.05 1.12 5.42
C GLN A 273 -10.37 1.75 4.19
N LEU A 274 -9.09 2.11 4.32
CA LEU A 274 -8.33 2.72 3.24
C LEU A 274 -7.87 1.69 2.20
N THR A 275 -7.48 0.49 2.64
CA THR A 275 -6.85 -0.54 1.80
C THR A 275 -7.82 -1.60 1.32
N GLY A 276 -8.86 -1.88 2.09
CA GLY A 276 -9.78 -3.00 1.90
C GLY A 276 -9.19 -4.34 2.34
N LEU A 277 -8.10 -4.31 3.10
CA LEU A 277 -7.50 -5.48 3.74
C LEU A 277 -8.13 -5.72 5.12
N ASP A 278 -7.96 -6.93 5.66
CA ASP A 278 -8.39 -7.37 6.98
C ASP A 278 -7.15 -7.93 7.71
N PHE A 279 -6.63 -7.15 8.65
CA PHE A 279 -5.37 -7.50 9.33
C PHE A 279 -5.63 -8.41 10.52
N PHE A 280 -4.77 -9.42 10.69
CA PHE A 280 -4.81 -10.32 11.84
C PHE A 280 -6.15 -11.05 12.03
N SER A 281 -6.81 -11.41 10.92
CA SER A 281 -8.15 -12.00 10.84
C SER A 281 -8.34 -13.32 11.61
N GLU A 282 -7.26 -14.00 11.99
CA GLU A 282 -7.29 -15.20 12.83
C GLU A 282 -7.34 -14.89 14.35
N LEU A 283 -7.30 -13.63 14.75
CA LEU A 283 -7.55 -13.25 16.14
C LEU A 283 -9.03 -13.46 16.49
N PRO A 284 -9.36 -13.78 17.77
CA PRO A 284 -10.75 -13.80 18.18
C PRO A 284 -11.46 -12.49 17.85
N PRO A 285 -12.68 -12.52 17.27
CA PRO A 285 -13.34 -11.30 16.74
C PRO A 285 -13.50 -10.16 17.75
N GLU A 286 -13.76 -10.49 19.02
CA GLU A 286 -13.88 -9.47 20.08
C GLU A 286 -12.53 -8.78 20.35
N LYS A 287 -11.44 -9.54 20.36
CA LYS A 287 -10.07 -9.02 20.53
C LYS A 287 -9.67 -8.16 19.34
N GLN A 288 -9.94 -8.63 18.11
CA GLN A 288 -9.69 -7.91 16.86
C GLN A 288 -10.39 -6.56 16.93
N ALA A 289 -11.70 -6.52 17.10
CA ALA A 289 -12.48 -5.29 17.18
C ALA A 289 -12.00 -4.32 18.28
N GLN A 290 -11.57 -4.83 19.45
CA GLN A 290 -11.04 -4.01 20.53
C GLN A 290 -9.69 -3.36 20.17
N LEU A 291 -8.77 -4.15 19.61
CA LEU A 291 -7.40 -3.69 19.33
C LEU A 291 -7.36 -2.77 18.11
N GLU A 292 -8.09 -3.09 17.06
CA GLU A 292 -8.09 -2.38 15.78
C GLU A 292 -8.78 -1.01 15.84
N SER A 293 -9.85 -0.90 16.64
CA SER A 293 -10.54 0.37 16.86
C SER A 293 -9.79 1.34 17.78
N SER A 294 -8.77 0.86 18.51
CA SER A 294 -8.08 1.62 19.55
C SER A 294 -6.85 2.37 18.99
N LEU A 295 -6.76 3.68 19.25
CA LEU A 295 -5.57 4.47 18.95
C LEU A 295 -4.73 4.67 20.22
N THR A 296 -3.78 3.78 20.46
CA THR A 296 -3.00 3.71 21.70
C THR A 296 -1.61 4.32 21.58
N VAL A 297 -1.46 5.49 20.92
CA VAL A 297 -0.15 6.14 20.63
C VAL A 297 0.73 6.26 21.89
N ASN A 298 0.14 6.60 23.03
CA ASN A 298 0.88 6.81 24.28
C ASN A 298 1.29 5.50 25.00
N ALA A 299 0.80 4.34 24.53
CA ALA A 299 1.21 3.04 25.05
C ALA A 299 2.50 2.49 24.43
N TRP A 300 3.05 3.21 23.45
CA TRP A 300 4.28 2.85 22.76
C TRP A 300 5.42 3.75 23.23
N LEU A 301 6.62 3.18 23.33
CA LEU A 301 7.83 3.93 23.66
C LEU A 301 8.40 4.56 22.36
N TRP A 302 8.55 5.85 22.39
CA TRP A 302 9.01 6.62 21.22
C TRP A 302 10.40 7.19 21.47
N ASP A 303 11.26 7.04 20.47
CA ASP A 303 12.61 7.62 20.44
C ASP A 303 12.58 9.15 20.26
#